data_4bfff753d2342cf34b1a1d4c0db5fe77
#
_entry.id   4bfff753d2342cf34b1a1d4c0db5fe77
#
_cell.length_a   1.000
_cell.length_b   1.000
_cell.length_c   1.000
_cell.angle_alpha   90.00
_cell.angle_beta   90.00
_cell.angle_gamma   90.00
#
_symmetry.space_group_name_H-M   'P 1'
#
loop_
_entity.id
_entity.type
_entity.pdbx_description
1 polymer ?
#
loop_
_entity_poly.entity_id
_entity_poly.type
_entity_poly.pdbx_seq_one_letter_code
_entity_poly.pdbx_strand_id
1 'polypeptide(L)'
;MRQDNAARFQKSILHLLRRLDQHATQLYSTETSDNDLTLRQLAIMTAISREENLSQTDLVTITGIDRSTVAGIVSRLIRKGLLDRRRSPDDGRAYCVKLSKRGQKAVAGADRLYTRIEKKLLSGVPATEASQFITTLKSIVSAQSEDAEQSVGA
;
A
#
# COMPACT_ATOMS: atom_id res chain seq x y z
N MET A 1 -35.58 15.70 -0.47
CA MET A 1 -35.19 14.46 0.24
C MET A 1 -34.20 13.57 -0.54
N ARG A 2 -34.47 13.11 -1.78
CA ARG A 2 -33.49 12.26 -2.54
C ARG A 2 -32.24 13.01 -2.94
N GLN A 3 -32.29 14.26 -3.35
CA GLN A 3 -31.12 15.08 -3.71
C GLN A 3 -30.24 15.40 -2.50
N ASP A 4 -30.81 15.60 -1.33
CA ASP A 4 -30.09 15.90 -0.09
C ASP A 4 -29.26 14.69 0.42
N ASN A 5 -29.83 13.48 0.29
CA ASN A 5 -29.12 12.25 0.65
C ASN A 5 -27.95 11.94 -0.31
N ALA A 6 -28.12 12.21 -1.59
CA ALA A 6 -27.05 12.03 -2.57
C ALA A 6 -25.89 13.01 -2.33
N ALA A 7 -26.19 14.27 -2.05
CA ALA A 7 -25.19 15.30 -1.74
C ALA A 7 -24.44 15.00 -0.43
N ARG A 8 -25.14 14.48 0.59
CA ARG A 8 -24.54 14.05 1.85
C ARG A 8 -23.60 12.86 1.67
N PHE A 9 -24.02 11.88 0.87
CA PHE A 9 -23.19 10.72 0.54
C PHE A 9 -21.90 11.13 -0.19
N GLN A 10 -21.99 12.03 -1.19
CA GLN A 10 -20.82 12.51 -1.94
C GLN A 10 -19.79 13.27 -1.08
N LYS A 11 -20.21 13.85 0.05
CA LYS A 11 -19.36 14.55 1.01
C LYS A 11 -18.83 13.64 2.11
N SER A 12 -19.25 12.38 2.18
CA SER A 12 -18.79 11.48 3.24
C SER A 12 -17.31 11.13 3.06
N ILE A 13 -16.58 11.10 4.18
CA ILE A 13 -15.16 10.71 4.20
C ILE A 13 -14.94 9.35 3.56
N LEU A 14 -15.78 8.36 3.87
CA LEU A 14 -15.66 7.02 3.30
C LEU A 14 -15.76 7.02 1.78
N HIS A 15 -16.70 7.80 1.23
CA HIS A 15 -16.86 7.94 -0.22
C HIS A 15 -15.65 8.63 -0.85
N LEU A 16 -15.14 9.70 -0.23
CA LEU A 16 -14.00 10.45 -0.73
C LEU A 16 -12.72 9.61 -0.71
N LEU A 17 -12.46 8.86 0.38
CA LEU A 17 -11.32 7.95 0.49
C LEU A 17 -11.39 6.86 -0.58
N ARG A 18 -12.55 6.25 -0.79
CA ARG A 18 -12.72 5.26 -1.86
C ARG A 18 -12.45 5.84 -3.25
N ARG A 19 -12.94 7.05 -3.53
CA ARG A 19 -12.68 7.72 -4.80
C ARG A 19 -11.22 8.06 -4.99
N LEU A 20 -10.54 8.47 -3.91
CA LEU A 20 -9.12 8.77 -3.94
C LEU A 20 -8.29 7.51 -4.24
N ASP A 21 -8.60 6.38 -3.59
CA ASP A 21 -7.95 5.08 -3.86
C ASP A 21 -8.15 4.64 -5.31
N GLN A 22 -9.37 4.77 -5.84
CA GLN A 22 -9.67 4.47 -7.24
C GLN A 22 -8.88 5.39 -8.20
N HIS A 23 -8.78 6.67 -7.88
CA HIS A 23 -8.01 7.63 -8.68
C HIS A 23 -6.51 7.34 -8.65
N ALA A 24 -5.96 6.99 -7.47
CA ALA A 24 -4.57 6.56 -7.33
C ALA A 24 -4.27 5.32 -8.19
N THR A 25 -5.16 4.32 -8.16
CA THR A 25 -5.04 3.12 -8.97
C THR A 25 -5.07 3.42 -10.47
N GLN A 26 -5.93 4.34 -10.90
CA GLN A 26 -6.02 4.76 -12.30
C GLN A 26 -4.78 5.53 -12.76
N LEU A 27 -4.28 6.44 -11.93
CA LEU A 27 -3.01 7.15 -12.20
C LEU A 27 -1.85 6.16 -12.31
N TYR A 28 -1.77 5.18 -11.40
CA TYR A 28 -0.76 4.14 -11.47
C TYR A 28 -0.83 3.38 -12.80
N SER A 29 -2.01 2.94 -13.21
CA SER A 29 -2.20 2.24 -14.49
C SER A 29 -1.78 3.09 -15.69
N THR A 30 -2.05 4.39 -15.67
CA THR A 30 -1.67 5.31 -16.74
C THR A 30 -0.15 5.55 -16.80
N GLU A 31 0.51 5.59 -15.63
CA GLU A 31 1.96 5.81 -15.53
C GLU A 31 2.80 4.55 -15.80
N THR A 32 2.16 3.38 -15.84
CA THR A 32 2.83 2.07 -15.90
C THR A 32 2.31 1.19 -17.02
N SER A 33 2.05 1.76 -18.20
CA SER A 33 1.45 1.09 -19.36
C SER A 33 2.08 -0.27 -19.75
N ASP A 34 3.31 -0.57 -19.30
CA ASP A 34 4.03 -1.82 -19.56
C ASP A 34 4.36 -2.61 -18.28
N ASN A 35 3.79 -2.26 -17.13
CA ASN A 35 4.14 -2.91 -15.88
C ASN A 35 3.12 -3.99 -15.50
N ASP A 36 3.54 -5.25 -15.50
CA ASP A 36 2.76 -6.43 -15.08
C ASP A 36 2.35 -6.44 -13.58
N LEU A 37 2.72 -5.40 -12.83
CA LEU A 37 2.43 -5.28 -11.40
C LEU A 37 1.22 -4.38 -11.16
N THR A 38 0.35 -4.77 -10.24
CA THR A 38 -0.68 -3.87 -9.70
C THR A 38 -0.08 -2.94 -8.65
N LEU A 39 -0.76 -1.82 -8.34
CA LEU A 39 -0.34 -0.89 -7.28
C LEU A 39 -0.12 -1.60 -5.93
N ARG A 40 -1.01 -2.53 -5.55
CA ARG A 40 -0.87 -3.32 -4.32
C ARG A 40 0.32 -4.28 -4.35
N GLN A 41 0.61 -4.88 -5.51
CA GLN A 41 1.80 -5.72 -5.67
C GLN A 41 3.08 -4.88 -5.56
N LEU A 42 3.10 -3.71 -6.18
CA LEU A 42 4.22 -2.79 -6.06
C LEU A 42 4.40 -2.32 -4.61
N ALA A 43 3.34 -1.99 -3.88
CA ALA A 43 3.41 -1.60 -2.47
C ALA A 43 4.07 -2.68 -1.60
N ILE A 44 3.65 -3.94 -1.73
CA ILE A 44 4.26 -5.08 -1.02
C ILE A 44 5.74 -5.25 -1.40
N MET A 45 6.06 -5.21 -2.69
CA MET A 45 7.45 -5.36 -3.14
C MET A 45 8.33 -4.18 -2.69
N THR A 46 7.79 -2.97 -2.65
CA THR A 46 8.50 -1.78 -2.14
C THR A 46 8.76 -1.90 -0.64
N ALA A 47 7.80 -2.38 0.17
CA ALA A 47 8.02 -2.66 1.58
C ALA A 47 9.17 -3.65 1.78
N ILE A 48 9.17 -4.78 1.05
CA ILE A 48 10.23 -5.79 1.09
C ILE A 48 11.59 -5.24 0.62
N SER A 49 11.61 -4.25 -0.26
CA SER A 49 12.87 -3.63 -0.73
C SER A 49 13.52 -2.72 0.31
N ARG A 50 12.74 -2.20 1.26
CA ARG A 50 13.18 -1.24 2.28
C ARG A 50 13.54 -1.90 3.61
N GLU A 51 13.00 -3.08 3.86
CA GLU A 51 13.20 -3.79 5.11
C GLU A 51 13.38 -5.28 4.84
N GLU A 52 14.42 -5.88 5.43
CA GLU A 52 14.76 -7.29 5.24
C GLU A 52 13.93 -8.20 6.17
N ASN A 53 13.75 -9.44 5.73
CA ASN A 53 13.17 -10.53 6.52
C ASN A 53 11.70 -10.32 6.97
N LEU A 54 10.94 -9.53 6.23
CA LEU A 54 9.53 -9.32 6.54
C LEU A 54 8.72 -10.60 6.44
N SER A 55 7.95 -10.88 7.49
CA SER A 55 6.90 -11.90 7.49
C SER A 55 5.64 -11.38 6.77
N GLN A 56 4.68 -12.28 6.50
CA GLN A 56 3.39 -11.83 5.97
C GLN A 56 2.62 -10.96 6.97
N THR A 57 2.82 -11.15 8.27
CA THR A 57 2.21 -10.31 9.32
C THR A 57 2.77 -8.89 9.27
N ASP A 58 4.11 -8.75 9.13
CA ASP A 58 4.74 -7.44 8.99
C ASP A 58 4.24 -6.70 7.74
N LEU A 59 4.07 -7.43 6.63
CA LEU A 59 3.51 -6.86 5.40
C LEU A 59 2.08 -6.36 5.58
N VAL A 60 1.24 -7.06 6.35
CA VAL A 60 -0.10 -6.58 6.71
C VAL A 60 -0.02 -5.26 7.47
N THR A 61 0.83 -5.20 8.49
CA THR A 61 1.01 -3.99 9.33
C THR A 61 1.55 -2.82 8.51
N ILE A 62 2.61 -3.04 7.72
CA ILE A 62 3.26 -1.97 6.95
C ILE A 62 2.37 -1.44 5.82
N THR A 63 1.65 -2.34 5.12
CA THR A 63 0.90 -1.94 3.93
C THR A 63 -0.57 -1.63 4.20
N GLY A 64 -1.11 -2.01 5.35
CA GLY A 64 -2.54 -1.92 5.66
C GLY A 64 -3.43 -2.83 4.80
N ILE A 65 -2.84 -3.74 4.03
CA ILE A 65 -3.57 -4.70 3.19
C ILE A 65 -3.96 -5.90 4.05
N ASP A 66 -5.19 -6.36 3.94
CA ASP A 66 -5.67 -7.50 4.72
C ASP A 66 -4.85 -8.79 4.49
N ARG A 67 -4.81 -9.65 5.52
CA ARG A 67 -3.99 -10.86 5.55
C ARG A 67 -4.23 -11.79 4.36
N SER A 68 -5.48 -12.00 3.97
CA SER A 68 -5.83 -12.91 2.88
C SER A 68 -5.34 -12.37 1.53
N THR A 69 -5.46 -11.07 1.32
CA THR A 69 -4.97 -10.37 0.13
C THR A 69 -3.44 -10.39 0.08
N VAL A 70 -2.74 -10.11 1.20
CA VAL A 70 -1.28 -10.21 1.30
C VAL A 70 -0.82 -11.62 0.93
N ALA A 71 -1.40 -12.66 1.53
CA ALA A 71 -1.05 -14.05 1.25
C ALA A 71 -1.23 -14.40 -0.25
N GLY A 72 -2.34 -13.98 -0.84
CA GLY A 72 -2.61 -14.17 -2.26
C GLY A 72 -1.63 -13.44 -3.17
N ILE A 73 -1.27 -12.21 -2.83
CA ILE A 73 -0.29 -11.42 -3.60
C ILE A 73 1.11 -12.04 -3.49
N VAL A 74 1.58 -12.35 -2.28
CA VAL A 74 2.89 -12.98 -2.04
C VAL A 74 3.00 -14.30 -2.82
N SER A 75 1.98 -15.16 -2.75
CA SER A 75 1.95 -16.41 -3.50
C SER A 75 2.07 -16.19 -5.01
N ARG A 76 1.36 -15.21 -5.57
CA ARG A 76 1.46 -14.86 -7.00
C ARG A 76 2.83 -14.30 -7.38
N LEU A 77 3.42 -13.46 -6.54
CA LEU A 77 4.75 -12.88 -6.79
C LEU A 77 5.85 -13.94 -6.73
N ILE A 78 5.74 -14.92 -5.82
CA ILE A 78 6.65 -16.09 -5.78
C ILE A 78 6.53 -16.90 -7.06
N ARG A 79 5.29 -17.21 -7.52
CA ARG A 79 5.08 -17.94 -8.78
C ARG A 79 5.60 -17.19 -10.02
N LYS A 80 5.56 -15.85 -9.99
CA LYS A 80 6.17 -15.01 -11.03
C LYS A 80 7.70 -14.93 -10.93
N GLY A 81 8.31 -15.51 -9.90
CA GLY A 81 9.75 -15.44 -9.66
C GLY A 81 10.24 -14.05 -9.27
N LEU A 82 9.38 -13.22 -8.68
CA LEU A 82 9.69 -11.87 -8.21
C LEU A 82 10.06 -11.85 -6.72
N LEU A 83 9.55 -12.81 -5.95
CA LEU A 83 9.88 -13.03 -4.54
C LEU A 83 10.42 -14.43 -4.32
N ASP A 84 11.35 -14.55 -3.37
CA ASP A 84 11.84 -15.80 -2.82
C ASP A 84 11.35 -15.96 -1.38
N ARG A 85 10.96 -17.18 -1.00
CA ARG A 85 10.61 -17.55 0.37
C ARG A 85 11.84 -18.06 1.09
N ARG A 86 12.07 -17.61 2.31
CA ARG A 86 13.16 -18.08 3.18
C ARG A 86 12.63 -18.41 4.57
N ARG A 87 13.36 -19.23 5.30
CA ARG A 87 13.13 -19.36 6.74
C ARG A 87 13.58 -18.08 7.43
N SER A 88 12.81 -17.67 8.44
CA SER A 88 13.19 -16.53 9.28
C SER A 88 14.52 -16.82 9.98
N PRO A 89 15.46 -15.88 10.03
CA PRO A 89 16.67 -16.03 10.79
C PRO A 89 16.40 -16.08 12.30
N ASP A 90 15.32 -15.44 12.77
CA ASP A 90 14.99 -15.30 14.19
C ASP A 90 14.10 -16.45 14.71
N ASP A 91 13.31 -17.06 13.83
CA ASP A 91 12.46 -18.23 14.14
C ASP A 91 12.48 -19.21 12.97
N GLY A 92 13.21 -20.30 13.14
CA GLY A 92 13.34 -21.34 12.12
C GLY A 92 12.03 -22.03 11.70
N ARG A 93 10.91 -21.78 12.40
CA ARG A 93 9.54 -22.24 12.06
C ARG A 93 8.78 -21.23 11.20
N ALA A 94 9.15 -19.95 11.26
CA ALA A 94 8.55 -18.88 10.49
C ALA A 94 9.20 -18.72 9.12
N TYR A 95 8.47 -18.11 8.21
CA TYR A 95 8.97 -17.79 6.88
C TYR A 95 8.89 -16.29 6.64
N CYS A 96 9.95 -15.75 6.06
CA CYS A 96 10.01 -14.40 5.52
C CYS A 96 10.12 -14.42 3.99
N VAL A 97 9.92 -13.28 3.38
CA VAL A 97 10.03 -13.07 1.95
C VAL A 97 11.10 -12.05 1.62
N LYS A 98 11.75 -12.21 0.49
CA LYS A 98 12.71 -11.25 -0.05
C LYS A 98 12.51 -11.09 -1.55
N LEU A 99 13.00 -9.98 -2.09
CA LEU A 99 13.03 -9.79 -3.54
C LEU A 99 14.06 -10.73 -4.19
N SER A 100 13.66 -11.39 -5.27
CA SER A 100 14.58 -12.04 -6.20
C SER A 100 15.38 -10.97 -6.98
N LYS A 101 16.41 -11.37 -7.72
CA LYS A 101 17.09 -10.45 -8.66
C LYS A 101 16.14 -9.80 -9.67
N ARG A 102 15.14 -10.55 -10.14
CA ARG A 102 14.10 -10.05 -11.02
C ARG A 102 13.16 -9.09 -10.30
N GLY A 103 12.81 -9.39 -9.05
CA GLY A 103 12.01 -8.51 -8.20
C GLY A 103 12.69 -7.18 -7.91
N GLN A 104 14.01 -7.20 -7.61
CA GLN A 104 14.80 -5.98 -7.42
C GLN A 104 14.76 -5.07 -8.64
N LYS A 105 14.89 -5.63 -9.85
CA LYS A 105 14.75 -4.87 -11.09
C LYS A 105 13.35 -4.32 -11.28
N ALA A 106 12.32 -5.08 -10.91
CA ALA A 106 10.92 -4.67 -11.07
C ALA A 106 10.54 -3.48 -10.16
N VAL A 107 11.16 -3.35 -8.98
CA VAL A 107 10.93 -2.19 -8.08
C VAL A 107 11.93 -1.06 -8.30
N ALA A 108 12.95 -1.26 -9.15
CA ALA A 108 13.87 -0.20 -9.49
C ALA A 108 13.11 0.98 -10.10
N GLY A 109 13.18 2.15 -9.46
CA GLY A 109 12.43 3.34 -9.89
C GLY A 109 11.04 3.49 -9.27
N ALA A 110 10.61 2.59 -8.38
CA ALA A 110 9.34 2.72 -7.65
C ALA A 110 9.21 4.09 -6.95
N ASP A 111 10.27 4.58 -6.31
CA ASP A 111 10.24 5.88 -5.62
C ASP A 111 9.95 7.04 -6.59
N ARG A 112 10.53 7.03 -7.79
CA ARG A 112 10.23 8.02 -8.83
C ARG A 112 8.78 7.93 -9.33
N LEU A 113 8.26 6.73 -9.44
CA LEU A 113 6.87 6.49 -9.82
C LEU A 113 5.91 7.00 -8.73
N TYR A 114 6.17 6.67 -7.46
CA TYR A 114 5.38 7.19 -6.33
C TYR A 114 5.39 8.72 -6.31
N THR A 115 6.55 9.37 -6.42
CA THR A 115 6.65 10.83 -6.45
C THR A 115 5.81 11.46 -7.59
N ARG A 116 5.80 10.84 -8.78
CA ARG A 116 4.96 11.34 -9.89
C ARG A 116 3.47 11.21 -9.62
N ILE A 117 3.06 10.06 -9.05
CA ILE A 117 1.66 9.81 -8.72
C ILE A 117 1.22 10.76 -7.61
N GLU A 118 2.01 10.90 -6.54
CA GLU A 118 1.73 11.83 -5.43
C GLU A 118 1.54 13.27 -5.93
N LYS A 119 2.44 13.75 -6.79
CA LYS A 119 2.30 15.09 -7.39
C LYS A 119 0.98 15.26 -8.12
N LYS A 120 0.52 14.25 -8.85
CA LYS A 120 -0.77 14.28 -9.55
C LYS A 120 -1.96 14.18 -8.61
N LEU A 121 -1.89 13.33 -7.59
CA LEU A 121 -2.93 13.19 -6.57
C LEU A 121 -3.11 14.48 -5.78
N LEU A 122 -2.01 15.16 -5.44
CA LEU A 122 -2.03 16.40 -4.67
C LEU A 122 -2.27 17.65 -5.52
N SER A 123 -2.49 17.53 -6.83
CA SER A 123 -2.68 18.70 -7.71
C SER A 123 -3.88 19.58 -7.34
N GLY A 124 -4.88 19.04 -6.63
CA GLY A 124 -6.03 19.78 -6.10
C GLY A 124 -5.80 20.39 -4.71
N VAL A 125 -4.62 20.17 -4.09
CA VAL A 125 -4.28 20.71 -2.77
C VAL A 125 -3.31 21.89 -2.95
N PRO A 126 -3.55 23.06 -2.33
CA PRO A 126 -2.61 24.15 -2.36
C PRO A 126 -1.21 23.71 -1.90
N ALA A 127 -0.15 24.15 -2.57
CA ALA A 127 1.22 23.72 -2.25
C ALA A 127 1.61 24.01 -0.79
N THR A 128 1.07 25.08 -0.21
CA THR A 128 1.27 25.46 1.20
C THR A 128 0.59 24.50 2.18
N GLU A 129 -0.41 23.75 1.74
CA GLU A 129 -1.21 22.84 2.58
C GLU A 129 -0.85 21.37 2.38
N ALA A 130 -0.10 21.03 1.32
CA ALA A 130 0.20 19.64 0.96
C ALA A 130 0.90 18.87 2.09
N SER A 131 1.89 19.47 2.75
CA SER A 131 2.60 18.85 3.87
C SER A 131 1.70 18.61 5.07
N GLN A 132 0.83 19.56 5.40
CA GLN A 132 -0.14 19.43 6.48
C GLN A 132 -1.18 18.35 6.17
N PHE A 133 -1.65 18.29 4.93
CA PHE A 133 -2.58 17.25 4.47
C PHE A 133 -1.99 15.84 4.63
N ILE A 134 -0.73 15.62 4.21
CA ILE A 134 -0.03 14.35 4.39
C ILE A 134 0.13 14.01 5.86
N THR A 135 0.49 14.98 6.71
CA THR A 135 0.62 14.80 8.16
C THR A 135 -0.72 14.37 8.78
N THR A 136 -1.81 15.00 8.39
CA THR A 136 -3.16 14.64 8.84
C THR A 136 -3.55 13.23 8.44
N LEU A 137 -3.29 12.84 7.18
CA LEU A 137 -3.53 11.46 6.73
C LEU A 137 -2.72 10.44 7.54
N LYS A 138 -1.44 10.72 7.82
CA LYS A 138 -0.60 9.86 8.66
C LYS A 138 -1.18 9.70 10.07
N SER A 139 -1.63 10.79 10.69
CA SER A 139 -2.25 10.75 12.03
C SER A 139 -3.52 9.88 12.06
N ILE A 140 -4.36 9.97 11.01
CA ILE A 140 -5.57 9.14 10.90
C ILE A 140 -5.19 7.67 10.78
N VAL A 141 -4.18 7.33 9.98
CA VAL A 141 -3.73 5.94 9.80
C VAL A 141 -3.11 5.38 11.08
N SER A 142 -2.28 6.18 11.80
CA SER A 142 -1.63 5.74 13.04
C SER A 142 -2.62 5.49 14.17
N ALA A 143 -3.63 6.33 14.34
CA ALA A 143 -4.66 6.16 15.36
C ALA A 143 -5.42 4.82 15.22
N GLN A 144 -5.62 4.35 14.01
CA GLN A 144 -6.27 3.05 13.73
C GLN A 144 -5.39 1.85 14.11
N SER A 145 -4.08 2.00 14.04
CA SER A 145 -3.13 0.92 14.37
C SER A 145 -3.06 0.67 15.87
N GLU A 146 -3.14 1.72 16.69
CA GLU A 146 -3.14 1.65 18.16
C GLU A 146 -4.42 0.99 18.70
N ASP A 147 -5.59 1.29 18.12
CA ASP A 147 -6.87 0.69 18.49
C ASP A 147 -6.93 -0.82 18.14
N ALA A 148 -6.29 -1.24 17.05
CA ALA A 148 -6.23 -2.64 16.64
C ALA A 148 -5.36 -3.49 17.58
N GLU A 149 -4.27 -2.97 18.11
CA GLU A 149 -3.40 -3.66 19.07
C GLU A 149 -4.06 -3.82 20.44
N GLN A 150 -4.84 -2.83 20.89
CA GLN A 150 -5.56 -2.89 22.16
C GLN A 150 -6.73 -3.87 22.14
N SER A 151 -7.36 -4.11 20.98
CA SER A 151 -8.49 -5.04 20.85
C SER A 151 -8.08 -6.51 20.72
N VAL A 152 -6.81 -6.83 20.47
CA VAL A 152 -6.29 -8.21 20.41
C VAL A 152 -5.72 -8.68 21.75
N GLY A 153 -5.52 -7.77 22.71
CA GLY A 153 -4.99 -8.05 24.05
C GLY A 153 -6.05 -8.17 25.16
N ALA A 154 -7.33 -8.09 24.83
CA ALA A 154 -8.47 -8.27 25.74
C ALA A 154 -9.23 -9.55 25.39
#